data_b71eb526c4cf5c4a118073d9939fb7a9
#
_entry.id   b71eb526c4cf5c4a118073d9939fb7a9
#
_cell.length_a   1.000
_cell.length_b   1.000
_cell.length_c   1.000
_cell.angle_alpha   90.00
_cell.angle_beta   90.00
_cell.angle_gamma   90.00
#
_symmetry.space_group_name_H-M   'P 1'
#
loop_
_entity.id
_entity.type
_entity.pdbx_description
1 polymer ?
#
loop_
_entity_poly.entity_id
_entity_poly.type
_entity_poly.pdbx_seq_one_letter_code
_entity_poly.pdbx_strand_id
1 'polypeptide(L)'
;MDTENNIENKNYFGVRHYNVKVVKEKIQPIKFIASVISYAIFIWLVLIGGTLLVYVADIKIRAAKGDNSPPAYNAYVVLTGSMIPEIQVRDVVITKKRDPKDLEVGDIITFLSSDSRLSGVIVTHRIKNKYYDPTTGRYSFQTKGDNNNVEDFALAQDYNIIGEVIFKIPKLGYVQEILATKGGLIIIVLIPCLAVLSYDIVRLGKNIRKKAKKKEITVVRR
;
A
#
# COMPACT_ATOMS: atom_id res chain seq x y z
N MET A 1 2.55 -41.63 17.78
CA MET A 1 2.56 -42.98 17.19
C MET A 1 3.83 -43.02 16.35
N ASP A 2 4.92 -43.44 17.01
CA ASP A 2 6.27 -43.40 16.43
C ASP A 2 6.51 -44.72 15.74
N THR A 3 6.58 -44.71 14.41
CA THR A 3 7.03 -45.87 13.64
C THR A 3 8.55 -45.88 13.62
N GLU A 4 9.16 -46.59 14.55
CA GLU A 4 10.55 -47.05 14.45
C GLU A 4 10.65 -48.11 13.35
N ASN A 5 11.28 -47.78 12.24
CA ASN A 5 11.73 -48.78 11.29
C ASN A 5 13.05 -49.36 11.78
N ASN A 6 12.96 -50.51 12.49
CA ASN A 6 14.09 -51.37 12.79
C ASN A 6 14.48 -52.08 11.51
N ILE A 7 15.62 -51.73 10.93
CA ILE A 7 16.27 -52.54 9.87
C ILE A 7 17.20 -53.51 10.56
N GLU A 8 16.79 -54.77 10.59
CA GLU A 8 17.56 -55.90 11.06
C GLU A 8 18.75 -56.16 10.08
N ASN A 9 19.97 -55.99 10.58
CA ASN A 9 21.19 -56.18 9.77
C ASN A 9 21.83 -57.50 10.09
N LYS A 10 21.80 -58.48 9.15
CA LYS A 10 22.50 -59.75 9.20
C LYS A 10 24.01 -59.53 9.00
N ASN A 11 24.79 -60.08 9.95
CA ASN A 11 26.24 -60.05 9.95
C ASN A 11 26.86 -60.87 8.83
N TYR A 12 27.71 -60.25 8.01
CA TYR A 12 28.76 -60.96 7.25
C TYR A 12 30.08 -60.19 7.40
N PHE A 13 31.08 -60.87 7.96
CA PHE A 13 32.52 -60.54 7.98
C PHE A 13 32.89 -59.11 8.50
N GLY A 14 33.31 -59.04 9.76
CA GLY A 14 34.36 -58.11 10.25
C GLY A 14 34.16 -56.59 10.08
N VAL A 15 33.00 -56.13 9.65
CA VAL A 15 32.73 -54.71 9.41
C VAL A 15 32.13 -54.08 10.68
N ARG A 16 32.79 -53.05 11.22
CA ARG A 16 32.26 -52.25 12.32
C ARG A 16 30.94 -51.63 11.92
N HIS A 17 29.85 -52.00 12.59
CA HIS A 17 28.56 -51.42 12.39
C HIS A 17 28.53 -49.96 12.89
N TYR A 18 28.33 -49.04 11.98
CA TYR A 18 28.03 -47.66 12.32
C TYR A 18 26.51 -47.49 12.39
N ASN A 19 25.98 -47.31 13.58
CA ASN A 19 24.58 -46.87 13.76
C ASN A 19 24.45 -45.42 13.30
N VAL A 20 24.07 -45.18 12.05
CA VAL A 20 23.74 -43.88 11.54
C VAL A 20 22.31 -43.55 11.99
N LYS A 21 22.16 -42.88 13.13
CA LYS A 21 20.86 -42.25 13.47
C LYS A 21 20.61 -41.13 12.46
N VAL A 22 19.72 -41.39 11.51
CA VAL A 22 19.17 -40.34 10.66
C VAL A 22 18.25 -39.50 11.52
N VAL A 23 18.77 -38.40 12.05
CA VAL A 23 17.96 -37.41 12.75
C VAL A 23 17.15 -36.66 11.69
N LYS A 24 15.91 -37.05 11.48
CA LYS A 24 14.96 -36.21 10.72
C LYS A 24 14.84 -34.86 11.43
N GLU A 25 15.39 -33.83 10.84
CA GLU A 25 15.17 -32.47 11.34
C GLU A 25 13.66 -32.16 11.28
N LYS A 26 13.02 -32.12 12.45
CA LYS A 26 11.63 -31.69 12.58
C LYS A 26 11.56 -30.23 12.12
N ILE A 27 10.95 -29.99 10.96
CA ILE A 27 10.73 -28.64 10.45
C ILE A 27 9.88 -27.92 11.50
N GLN A 28 10.44 -26.90 12.14
CA GLN A 28 9.68 -26.12 13.12
C GLN A 28 8.64 -25.28 12.35
N PRO A 29 7.33 -25.55 12.49
CA PRO A 29 6.28 -24.92 11.69
C PRO A 29 6.31 -23.40 11.79
N ILE A 30 6.68 -22.87 12.96
CA ILE A 30 6.81 -21.43 13.20
C ILE A 30 7.85 -20.77 12.30
N LYS A 31 8.99 -21.44 12.01
CA LYS A 31 10.03 -20.87 11.12
C LYS A 31 9.59 -20.88 9.67
N PHE A 32 8.86 -21.90 9.26
CA PHE A 32 8.27 -21.96 7.92
C PHE A 32 7.25 -20.84 7.71
N ILE A 33 6.32 -20.69 8.65
CA ILE A 33 5.30 -19.62 8.61
C ILE A 33 5.95 -18.24 8.59
N ALA A 34 6.93 -17.96 9.46
CA ALA A 34 7.64 -16.68 9.47
C ALA A 34 8.35 -16.39 8.14
N SER A 35 8.93 -17.41 7.50
CA SER A 35 9.56 -17.27 6.18
C SER A 35 8.54 -16.93 5.10
N VAL A 36 7.39 -17.63 5.09
CA VAL A 36 6.30 -17.37 4.13
C VAL A 36 5.76 -15.94 4.28
N ILE A 37 5.54 -15.49 5.53
CA ILE A 37 5.08 -14.12 5.80
C ILE A 37 6.12 -13.09 5.31
N SER A 38 7.41 -13.32 5.55
CA SER A 38 8.48 -12.42 5.10
C SER A 38 8.52 -12.29 3.58
N TYR A 39 8.41 -13.41 2.85
CA TYR A 39 8.33 -13.37 1.38
C TYR A 39 7.05 -12.71 0.87
N ALA A 40 5.92 -12.94 1.52
CA ALA A 40 4.66 -12.30 1.16
C ALA A 40 4.74 -10.77 1.32
N ILE A 41 5.31 -10.29 2.43
CA ILE A 41 5.55 -8.85 2.65
C ILE A 41 6.51 -8.30 1.60
N PHE A 42 7.60 -9.01 1.28
CA PHE A 42 8.55 -8.58 0.27
C PHE A 42 7.90 -8.44 -1.11
N ILE A 43 7.16 -9.46 -1.54
CA ILE A 43 6.43 -9.44 -2.82
C ILE A 43 5.43 -8.27 -2.84
N TRP A 44 4.70 -8.04 -1.75
CA TRP A 44 3.75 -6.95 -1.62
C TRP A 44 4.43 -5.57 -1.76
N LEU A 45 5.57 -5.38 -1.10
CA LEU A 45 6.37 -4.15 -1.23
C LEU A 45 6.89 -3.93 -2.66
N VAL A 46 7.33 -5.01 -3.34
CA VAL A 46 7.77 -4.92 -4.75
C VAL A 46 6.62 -4.54 -5.66
N LEU A 47 5.42 -5.10 -5.45
CA LEU A 47 4.23 -4.76 -6.22
C LEU A 47 3.82 -3.29 -6.00
N ILE A 48 3.81 -2.81 -4.76
CA ILE A 48 3.54 -1.39 -4.47
C ILE A 48 4.58 -0.48 -5.12
N GLY A 49 5.88 -0.78 -4.95
CA GLY A 49 6.96 0.00 -5.55
C GLY A 49 6.88 0.02 -7.08
N GLY A 50 6.59 -1.12 -7.69
CA GLY A 50 6.37 -1.23 -9.14
C GLY A 50 5.19 -0.39 -9.63
N THR A 51 4.06 -0.45 -8.91
CA THR A 51 2.86 0.35 -9.24
C THR A 51 3.14 1.84 -9.13
N LEU A 52 3.86 2.28 -8.09
CA LEU A 52 4.26 3.68 -7.92
C LEU A 52 5.21 4.14 -9.03
N LEU A 53 6.17 3.30 -9.44
CA LEU A 53 7.08 3.62 -10.54
C LEU A 53 6.32 3.80 -11.85
N VAL A 54 5.38 2.92 -12.18
CA VAL A 54 4.53 3.03 -13.37
C VAL A 54 3.69 4.31 -13.32
N TYR A 55 3.12 4.64 -12.17
CA TYR A 55 2.34 5.87 -11.97
C TYR A 55 3.19 7.13 -12.21
N VAL A 56 4.38 7.19 -11.61
CA VAL A 56 5.30 8.32 -11.79
C VAL A 56 5.80 8.42 -13.25
N ALA A 57 6.06 7.27 -13.88
CA ALA A 57 6.47 7.23 -15.29
C ALA A 57 5.35 7.75 -16.22
N ASP A 58 4.09 7.35 -15.98
CA ASP A 58 2.93 7.84 -16.74
C ASP A 58 2.80 9.37 -16.65
N ILE A 59 2.91 9.94 -15.44
CA ILE A 59 2.89 11.40 -15.25
C ILE A 59 4.01 12.08 -16.05
N LYS A 60 5.26 11.57 -15.97
CA LYS A 60 6.40 12.16 -16.68
C LYS A 60 6.26 12.06 -18.19
N ILE A 61 5.78 10.92 -18.69
CA ILE A 61 5.58 10.71 -20.14
C ILE A 61 4.50 11.65 -20.68
N ARG A 62 3.39 11.85 -19.95
CA ARG A 62 2.33 12.80 -20.32
C ARG A 62 2.86 14.23 -20.33
N ALA A 63 3.54 14.65 -19.27
CA ALA A 63 4.15 15.98 -19.19
C ALA A 63 5.13 16.23 -20.35
N ALA A 64 5.96 15.24 -20.72
CA ALA A 64 6.87 15.33 -21.84
C ALA A 64 6.14 15.43 -23.19
N LYS A 65 4.92 14.93 -23.31
CA LYS A 65 4.05 15.05 -24.49
C LYS A 65 3.23 16.34 -24.49
N GLY A 66 3.41 17.23 -23.49
CA GLY A 66 2.62 18.45 -23.34
C GLY A 66 1.20 18.22 -22.82
N ASP A 67 0.85 17.01 -22.42
CA ASP A 67 -0.43 16.69 -21.82
C ASP A 67 -0.37 16.95 -20.31
N ASN A 68 -0.83 18.13 -19.89
CA ASN A 68 -0.93 18.52 -18.48
C ASN A 68 -2.27 18.10 -17.84
N SER A 69 -3.04 17.24 -18.51
CA SER A 69 -4.28 16.73 -17.92
C SER A 69 -3.98 15.87 -16.68
N PRO A 70 -4.82 15.95 -15.63
CA PRO A 70 -4.64 15.10 -14.46
C PRO A 70 -4.73 13.63 -14.86
N PRO A 71 -3.98 12.75 -14.17
CA PRO A 71 -4.09 11.29 -14.34
C PRO A 71 -5.52 10.80 -14.27
N ALA A 72 -5.79 9.64 -14.88
CA ALA A 72 -7.13 9.02 -14.83
C ALA A 72 -7.60 8.74 -13.39
N TYR A 73 -6.66 8.48 -12.49
CA TYR A 73 -6.91 8.26 -11.07
C TYR A 73 -6.01 9.17 -10.23
N ASN A 74 -6.58 9.77 -9.20
CA ASN A 74 -5.86 10.64 -8.26
C ASN A 74 -6.26 10.28 -6.82
N ALA A 75 -5.38 10.60 -5.87
CA ALA A 75 -5.62 10.41 -4.44
C ALA A 75 -5.44 11.74 -3.72
N TYR A 76 -6.41 12.11 -2.89
CA TYR A 76 -6.39 13.34 -2.11
C TYR A 76 -6.69 13.07 -0.64
N VAL A 77 -5.94 13.71 0.26
CA VAL A 77 -6.24 13.68 1.68
C VAL A 77 -7.26 14.77 1.99
N VAL A 78 -8.33 14.38 2.66
CA VAL A 78 -9.38 15.31 3.12
C VAL A 78 -8.91 16.04 4.38
N LEU A 79 -8.82 17.35 4.30
CA LEU A 79 -8.28 18.19 5.37
C LEU A 79 -9.37 18.86 6.22
N THR A 80 -10.61 18.93 5.74
CA THR A 80 -11.73 19.62 6.41
C THR A 80 -12.90 18.69 6.66
N GLY A 81 -13.77 19.06 7.59
CA GLY A 81 -14.94 18.26 7.96
C GLY A 81 -16.20 18.55 7.13
N SER A 82 -16.10 19.21 5.98
CA SER A 82 -17.27 19.60 5.17
C SER A 82 -18.08 18.41 4.63
N MET A 83 -17.49 17.22 4.54
CA MET A 83 -18.13 16.02 4.03
C MET A 83 -18.52 15.01 5.12
N ILE A 84 -18.42 15.37 6.40
CA ILE A 84 -18.90 14.53 7.50
C ILE A 84 -20.43 14.38 7.41
N PRO A 85 -21.00 13.19 7.67
CA PRO A 85 -20.36 11.94 8.14
C PRO A 85 -19.76 11.08 7.04
N GLU A 86 -20.04 11.34 5.77
CA GLU A 86 -19.64 10.46 4.66
C GLU A 86 -18.13 10.33 4.52
N ILE A 87 -17.39 11.44 4.55
CA ILE A 87 -15.93 11.44 4.47
C ILE A 87 -15.40 12.21 5.68
N GLN A 88 -14.51 11.56 6.42
CA GLN A 88 -13.91 12.13 7.63
C GLN A 88 -12.63 12.90 7.29
N VAL A 89 -12.24 13.78 8.21
CA VAL A 89 -10.92 14.44 8.15
C VAL A 89 -9.82 13.36 8.20
N ARG A 90 -8.82 13.50 7.34
CA ARG A 90 -7.71 12.56 7.14
C ARG A 90 -8.07 11.22 6.46
N ASP A 91 -9.28 11.11 5.91
CA ASP A 91 -9.54 10.08 4.91
C ASP A 91 -8.79 10.42 3.62
N VAL A 92 -8.42 9.39 2.86
CA VAL A 92 -7.92 9.55 1.49
C VAL A 92 -9.03 9.18 0.54
N VAL A 93 -9.39 10.08 -0.34
CA VAL A 93 -10.36 9.82 -1.42
C VAL A 93 -9.61 9.50 -2.70
N ILE A 94 -10.06 8.45 -3.38
CA ILE A 94 -9.59 8.08 -4.71
C ILE A 94 -10.59 8.60 -5.72
N THR A 95 -10.12 9.44 -6.64
CA THR A 95 -10.94 10.02 -7.68
C THR A 95 -10.61 9.39 -9.03
N LYS A 96 -11.63 9.22 -9.86
CA LYS A 96 -11.51 8.78 -11.26
C LYS A 96 -12.02 9.88 -12.18
N LYS A 97 -11.22 10.24 -13.19
CA LYS A 97 -11.65 11.18 -14.22
C LYS A 97 -12.92 10.64 -14.92
N ARG A 98 -13.96 11.45 -14.96
CA ARG A 98 -15.24 11.17 -15.63
C ARG A 98 -15.54 12.25 -16.64
N ASP A 99 -16.27 11.88 -17.68
CA ASP A 99 -16.86 12.88 -18.58
C ASP A 99 -17.94 13.64 -17.80
N PRO A 100 -17.96 14.99 -17.84
CA PRO A 100 -18.98 15.79 -17.14
C PRO A 100 -20.42 15.43 -17.50
N LYS A 101 -20.66 14.91 -18.71
CA LYS A 101 -21.99 14.45 -19.12
C LYS A 101 -22.48 13.25 -18.30
N ASP A 102 -21.56 12.38 -17.82
CA ASP A 102 -21.85 11.16 -17.09
C ASP A 102 -21.96 11.36 -15.57
N LEU A 103 -21.66 12.57 -15.08
CA LEU A 103 -21.81 12.92 -13.67
C LEU A 103 -23.27 13.22 -13.35
N GLU A 104 -23.75 12.73 -12.20
CA GLU A 104 -25.13 12.84 -11.78
C GLU A 104 -25.27 13.59 -10.45
N VAL A 105 -26.49 14.05 -10.15
CA VAL A 105 -26.84 14.60 -8.84
C VAL A 105 -26.71 13.51 -7.78
N GLY A 106 -25.97 13.81 -6.71
CA GLY A 106 -25.65 12.84 -5.66
C GLY A 106 -24.20 12.36 -5.71
N ASP A 107 -23.51 12.44 -6.86
CA ASP A 107 -22.11 12.07 -6.98
C ASP A 107 -21.24 13.01 -6.14
N ILE A 108 -20.17 12.46 -5.59
CA ILE A 108 -19.14 13.25 -4.89
C ILE A 108 -18.01 13.52 -5.89
N ILE A 109 -17.72 14.79 -6.14
CA ILE A 109 -16.67 15.20 -7.05
C ILE A 109 -15.56 15.95 -6.33
N THR A 110 -14.35 15.80 -6.84
CA THR A 110 -13.19 16.62 -6.47
C THR A 110 -12.88 17.58 -7.62
N PHE A 111 -12.77 18.85 -7.31
CA PHE A 111 -12.61 19.91 -8.31
C PHE A 111 -11.78 21.08 -7.77
N LEU A 112 -11.25 21.91 -8.68
CA LEU A 112 -10.62 23.19 -8.34
C LEU A 112 -11.71 24.23 -8.13
N SER A 113 -11.73 24.84 -6.94
CA SER A 113 -12.73 25.85 -6.63
C SER A 113 -12.60 27.08 -7.54
N SER A 114 -13.75 27.54 -8.05
CA SER A 114 -13.90 28.80 -8.78
C SER A 114 -14.29 29.98 -7.86
N ASP A 115 -14.51 29.74 -6.58
CA ASP A 115 -14.78 30.80 -5.59
C ASP A 115 -13.53 31.66 -5.42
N SER A 116 -13.66 32.96 -5.54
CA SER A 116 -12.56 33.93 -5.39
C SER A 116 -11.81 33.80 -4.06
N ARG A 117 -12.53 33.37 -3.00
CA ARG A 117 -11.98 33.18 -1.64
C ARG A 117 -11.17 31.85 -1.52
N LEU A 118 -11.44 30.88 -2.39
CA LEU A 118 -10.86 29.55 -2.38
C LEU A 118 -10.21 29.21 -3.76
N SER A 119 -9.85 30.24 -4.53
CA SER A 119 -9.32 30.05 -5.87
C SER A 119 -8.10 29.15 -5.88
N GLY A 120 -8.15 28.09 -6.69
CA GLY A 120 -7.08 27.11 -6.79
C GLY A 120 -7.04 26.07 -5.67
N VAL A 121 -7.96 26.14 -4.70
CA VAL A 121 -8.09 25.12 -3.66
C VAL A 121 -8.83 23.91 -4.22
N ILE A 122 -8.30 22.71 -3.96
CA ILE A 122 -8.98 21.46 -4.30
C ILE A 122 -10.06 21.18 -3.26
N VAL A 123 -11.30 21.08 -3.73
CA VAL A 123 -12.50 20.86 -2.91
C VAL A 123 -13.12 19.52 -3.29
N THR A 124 -13.67 18.81 -2.31
CA THR A 124 -14.43 17.57 -2.52
C THR A 124 -15.82 17.76 -1.91
N HIS A 125 -16.83 17.86 -2.75
CA HIS A 125 -18.22 18.08 -2.34
C HIS A 125 -19.18 17.24 -3.19
N ARG A 126 -20.45 17.17 -2.76
CA ARG A 126 -21.53 16.43 -3.45
C ARG A 126 -22.28 17.34 -4.42
N ILE A 127 -22.55 16.82 -5.60
CA ILE A 127 -23.39 17.49 -6.61
C ILE A 127 -24.83 17.57 -6.10
N LYS A 128 -25.39 18.76 -6.09
CA LYS A 128 -26.79 19.06 -5.76
C LYS A 128 -27.63 19.33 -7.00
N ASN A 129 -27.07 20.07 -7.96
CA ASN A 129 -27.72 20.33 -9.23
C ASN A 129 -26.69 20.25 -10.36
N LYS A 130 -27.16 19.85 -11.55
CA LYS A 130 -26.39 19.79 -12.80
C LYS A 130 -27.04 20.70 -13.82
N TYR A 131 -26.24 21.54 -14.43
CA TYR A 131 -26.67 22.47 -15.47
C TYR A 131 -25.94 22.18 -16.77
N TYR A 132 -26.65 22.34 -17.89
CA TYR A 132 -26.09 22.26 -19.22
C TYR A 132 -26.39 23.54 -19.97
N ASP A 133 -25.38 24.18 -20.52
CA ASP A 133 -25.51 25.35 -21.37
C ASP A 133 -25.41 24.91 -22.84
N PRO A 134 -26.53 24.97 -23.59
CA PRO A 134 -26.53 24.56 -24.98
C PRO A 134 -25.74 25.51 -25.90
N THR A 135 -25.48 26.74 -25.45
CA THR A 135 -24.75 27.72 -26.22
C THR A 135 -23.25 27.42 -26.25
N THR A 136 -22.72 27.00 -25.11
CA THR A 136 -21.28 26.64 -24.96
C THR A 136 -21.02 25.15 -25.05
N GLY A 137 -22.07 24.32 -24.95
CA GLY A 137 -21.95 22.88 -24.88
C GLY A 137 -21.35 22.36 -23.56
N ARG A 138 -21.33 23.19 -22.51
CA ARG A 138 -20.63 22.91 -21.26
C ARG A 138 -21.57 22.57 -20.12
N TYR A 139 -21.03 21.80 -19.17
CA TYR A 139 -21.69 21.48 -17.91
C TYR A 139 -21.13 22.32 -16.76
N SER A 140 -22.01 22.63 -15.81
CA SER A 140 -21.62 23.20 -14.51
C SER A 140 -22.46 22.56 -13.40
N PHE A 141 -21.89 22.52 -12.20
CA PHE A 141 -22.48 21.78 -11.10
C PHE A 141 -22.57 22.65 -9.85
N GLN A 142 -23.76 22.70 -9.27
CA GLN A 142 -23.94 23.24 -7.93
C GLN A 142 -23.55 22.15 -6.94
N THR A 143 -22.57 22.45 -6.08
CA THR A 143 -22.04 21.51 -5.10
C THR A 143 -22.33 21.97 -3.67
N LYS A 144 -22.28 21.03 -2.74
CA LYS A 144 -22.42 21.27 -1.31
C LYS A 144 -21.67 20.23 -0.51
N GLY A 145 -20.96 20.65 0.52
CA GLY A 145 -20.44 19.73 1.54
C GLY A 145 -21.56 19.13 2.36
N ASP A 146 -21.51 17.84 2.64
CA ASP A 146 -22.57 17.14 3.37
C ASP A 146 -22.83 17.73 4.76
N ASN A 147 -21.79 18.28 5.39
CA ASN A 147 -21.86 18.96 6.69
C ASN A 147 -22.02 20.47 6.61
N ASN A 148 -22.10 21.05 5.42
CA ASN A 148 -22.27 22.49 5.27
C ASN A 148 -23.76 22.86 5.37
N ASN A 149 -24.06 24.03 5.90
CA ASN A 149 -25.45 24.53 5.98
C ASN A 149 -25.95 25.06 4.65
N VAL A 150 -25.04 25.58 3.81
CA VAL A 150 -25.34 26.24 2.53
C VAL A 150 -24.57 25.58 1.40
N GLU A 151 -25.09 25.73 0.19
CA GLU A 151 -24.40 25.31 -1.03
C GLU A 151 -23.17 26.18 -1.30
N ASP A 152 -22.26 25.65 -2.13
CA ASP A 152 -21.07 26.37 -2.53
C ASP A 152 -21.45 27.62 -3.33
N PHE A 153 -20.78 28.73 -3.08
CA PHE A 153 -21.12 30.01 -3.69
C PHE A 153 -20.91 30.02 -5.21
N ALA A 154 -19.83 29.36 -5.66
CA ALA A 154 -19.51 29.28 -7.08
C ALA A 154 -19.81 27.87 -7.63
N LEU A 155 -20.30 27.82 -8.86
CA LEU A 155 -20.49 26.56 -9.58
C LEU A 155 -19.14 25.90 -9.92
N ALA A 156 -19.04 24.59 -9.74
CA ALA A 156 -17.95 23.79 -10.26
C ALA A 156 -18.10 23.68 -11.78
N GLN A 157 -17.15 24.23 -12.53
CA GLN A 157 -17.14 24.18 -13.97
C GLN A 157 -16.55 22.86 -14.46
N ASP A 158 -17.04 22.37 -15.59
CA ASP A 158 -16.60 21.09 -16.19
C ASP A 158 -15.09 20.94 -16.34
N TYR A 159 -14.40 22.02 -16.75
CA TYR A 159 -12.94 22.06 -16.91
C TYR A 159 -12.16 22.09 -15.60
N ASN A 160 -12.82 22.38 -14.48
CA ASN A 160 -12.21 22.39 -13.15
C ASN A 160 -12.39 21.05 -12.42
N ILE A 161 -13.18 20.12 -12.96
CA ILE A 161 -13.42 18.83 -12.34
C ILE A 161 -12.19 17.94 -12.52
N ILE A 162 -11.68 17.46 -11.40
CA ILE A 162 -10.57 16.52 -11.35
C ILE A 162 -11.09 15.09 -11.53
N GLY A 163 -12.21 14.76 -10.87
CA GLY A 163 -12.87 13.47 -11.01
C GLY A 163 -13.94 13.20 -9.96
N GLU A 164 -14.65 12.09 -10.16
CA GLU A 164 -15.62 11.52 -9.22
C GLU A 164 -14.89 10.71 -8.17
N VAL A 165 -15.31 10.83 -6.90
CA VAL A 165 -14.82 9.99 -5.80
C VAL A 165 -15.44 8.61 -5.93
N ILE A 166 -14.61 7.63 -6.24
CA ILE A 166 -15.04 6.22 -6.41
C ILE A 166 -14.79 5.36 -5.17
N PHE A 167 -13.85 5.80 -4.30
CA PHE A 167 -13.48 5.05 -3.11
C PHE A 167 -12.86 5.97 -2.07
N LYS A 168 -13.05 5.65 -0.78
CA LYS A 168 -12.37 6.31 0.35
C LYS A 168 -11.61 5.29 1.19
N ILE A 169 -10.44 5.69 1.66
CA ILE A 169 -9.62 4.89 2.58
C ILE A 169 -9.59 5.64 3.91
N PRO A 170 -10.28 5.11 4.93
CA PRO A 170 -10.39 5.78 6.22
C PRO A 170 -9.02 5.97 6.87
N LYS A 171 -8.77 7.17 7.38
CA LYS A 171 -7.60 7.54 8.20
C LYS A 171 -6.22 7.33 7.57
N LEU A 172 -6.15 7.02 6.27
CA LEU A 172 -4.86 6.83 5.58
C LEU A 172 -4.04 8.14 5.52
N GLY A 173 -4.70 9.30 5.60
CA GLY A 173 -4.03 10.60 5.66
C GLY A 173 -3.10 10.79 6.86
N TYR A 174 -3.31 10.07 7.99
CA TYR A 174 -2.36 10.07 9.10
C TYR A 174 -0.99 9.50 8.70
N VAL A 175 -0.97 8.50 7.82
CA VAL A 175 0.28 7.93 7.32
C VAL A 175 1.04 8.97 6.49
N GLN A 176 0.33 9.70 5.64
CA GLN A 176 0.93 10.81 4.86
C GLN A 176 1.49 11.90 5.79
N GLU A 177 0.74 12.26 6.83
CA GLU A 177 1.19 13.28 7.79
C GLU A 177 2.48 12.85 8.51
N ILE A 178 2.56 11.59 8.96
CA ILE A 178 3.77 11.04 9.56
C ILE A 178 4.93 11.05 8.55
N LEU A 179 4.69 10.61 7.30
CA LEU A 179 5.71 10.58 6.24
C LEU A 179 6.20 11.98 5.85
N ALA A 180 5.34 13.00 5.96
CA ALA A 180 5.70 14.39 5.67
C ALA A 180 6.60 15.02 6.75
N THR A 181 6.70 14.40 7.94
CA THR A 181 7.62 14.87 8.99
C THR A 181 9.04 14.41 8.69
N LYS A 182 10.05 15.25 9.04
CA LYS A 182 11.47 14.90 8.85
C LYS A 182 11.89 13.58 9.51
N GLY A 183 11.25 13.22 10.63
CA GLY A 183 11.51 11.95 11.34
C GLY A 183 10.64 10.78 10.88
N GLY A 184 9.47 11.03 10.34
CA GLY A 184 8.47 9.99 10.05
C GLY A 184 8.91 9.01 8.97
N LEU A 185 9.53 9.51 7.93
CA LEU A 185 10.10 8.66 6.86
C LEU A 185 11.20 7.75 7.42
N ILE A 186 12.05 8.28 8.32
CA ILE A 186 13.09 7.49 9.00
C ILE A 186 12.45 6.39 9.84
N ILE A 187 11.41 6.70 10.60
CA ILE A 187 10.73 5.72 11.47
C ILE A 187 10.06 4.62 10.62
N ILE A 188 9.31 4.98 9.61
CA ILE A 188 8.54 4.01 8.81
C ILE A 188 9.43 3.14 7.93
N VAL A 189 10.57 3.65 7.45
CA VAL A 189 11.47 2.91 6.56
C VAL A 189 12.60 2.25 7.34
N LEU A 190 13.28 3.00 8.22
CA LEU A 190 14.50 2.52 8.89
C LEU A 190 14.21 1.44 9.93
N ILE A 191 13.14 1.59 10.73
CA ILE A 191 12.81 0.62 11.78
C ILE A 191 12.51 -0.78 11.20
N PRO A 192 11.63 -0.96 10.20
CA PRO A 192 11.42 -2.26 9.59
C PRO A 192 12.68 -2.83 8.95
N CYS A 193 13.48 -2.00 8.26
CA CYS A 193 14.74 -2.45 7.66
C CYS A 193 15.72 -2.95 8.73
N LEU A 194 15.91 -2.23 9.83
CA LEU A 194 16.76 -2.65 10.94
C LEU A 194 16.24 -3.91 11.61
N ALA A 195 14.94 -4.08 11.74
CA ALA A 195 14.32 -5.28 12.30
C ALA A 195 14.63 -6.52 11.43
N VAL A 196 14.48 -6.40 10.11
CA VAL A 196 14.80 -7.49 9.16
C VAL A 196 16.29 -7.82 9.19
N LEU A 197 17.16 -6.81 9.12
CA LEU A 197 18.63 -6.99 9.19
C LEU A 197 19.06 -7.66 10.51
N SER A 198 18.51 -7.21 11.63
CA SER A 198 18.80 -7.78 12.95
C SER A 198 18.37 -9.25 13.03
N TYR A 199 17.21 -9.58 12.49
CA TYR A 199 16.73 -10.94 12.41
C TYR A 199 17.66 -11.82 11.58
N ASP A 200 18.10 -11.36 10.42
CA ASP A 200 18.99 -12.12 9.52
C ASP A 200 20.37 -12.30 10.12
N ILE A 201 20.94 -11.30 10.78
CA ILE A 201 22.22 -11.41 11.50
C ILE A 201 22.15 -12.46 12.62
N VAL A 202 21.10 -12.43 13.44
CA VAL A 202 20.89 -13.42 14.50
C VAL A 202 20.75 -14.83 13.94
N ARG A 203 20.00 -14.98 12.84
CA ARG A 203 19.81 -16.26 12.13
C ARG A 203 21.12 -16.79 11.58
N LEU A 204 21.92 -15.96 10.94
CA LEU A 204 23.23 -16.30 10.41
C LEU A 204 24.18 -16.74 11.52
N GLY A 205 24.27 -15.99 12.62
CA GLY A 205 25.11 -16.34 13.79
C GLY A 205 24.72 -17.69 14.39
N LYS A 206 23.41 -17.99 14.52
CA LYS A 206 22.93 -19.30 14.98
C LYS A 206 23.33 -20.43 14.04
N ASN A 207 23.28 -20.21 12.72
CA ASN A 207 23.66 -21.21 11.73
C ASN A 207 25.16 -21.49 11.72
N ILE A 208 26.00 -20.46 11.87
CA ILE A 208 27.46 -20.60 11.97
C ILE A 208 27.83 -21.39 13.22
N ARG A 209 27.26 -21.06 14.39
CA ARG A 209 27.50 -21.81 15.64
C ARG A 209 27.10 -23.28 15.53
N LYS A 210 25.98 -23.58 14.88
CA LYS A 210 25.55 -24.98 14.63
C LYS A 210 26.54 -25.74 13.74
N LYS A 211 27.04 -25.09 12.66
CA LYS A 211 28.05 -25.69 11.76
C LYS A 211 29.39 -25.93 12.48
N ALA A 212 29.85 -24.99 13.29
CA ALA A 212 31.06 -25.11 14.09
C ALA A 212 30.97 -26.31 15.06
N LYS A 213 29.88 -26.41 15.83
CA LYS A 213 29.64 -27.51 16.77
C LYS A 213 29.56 -28.89 16.09
N LYS A 214 28.99 -28.94 14.87
CA LYS A 214 28.94 -30.20 14.08
C LYS A 214 30.31 -30.61 13.60
N LYS A 215 31.19 -29.68 13.25
CA LYS A 215 32.56 -29.93 12.81
C LYS A 215 33.43 -30.46 13.97
N GLU A 216 33.29 -29.93 15.15
CA GLU A 216 34.01 -30.33 16.38
C GLU A 216 33.67 -31.77 16.78
N ILE A 217 32.39 -32.16 16.74
CA ILE A 217 31.95 -33.53 17.03
C ILE A 217 32.49 -34.55 16.01
N THR A 218 32.71 -34.14 14.76
CA THR A 218 33.25 -35.01 13.73
C THR A 218 34.75 -35.27 13.89
N VAL A 219 35.50 -34.32 14.40
CA VAL A 219 36.94 -34.39 14.63
C VAL A 219 37.28 -35.29 15.86
N VAL A 220 36.45 -35.22 16.91
CA VAL A 220 36.64 -36.01 18.15
C VAL A 220 36.35 -37.53 17.95
N ARG A 221 35.71 -37.89 16.83
CA ARG A 221 35.37 -39.30 16.48
C ARG A 221 36.36 -39.98 15.53
N ARG A 222 37.48 -39.35 15.21
CA ARG A 222 38.61 -39.94 14.48
C ARG A 222 39.69 -40.39 15.43
#